data_6c3189a1a027270ca864173aa538ae27
#
_entry.id   6c3189a1a027270ca864173aa538ae27
#
_cell.length_a   1.000
_cell.length_b   1.000
_cell.length_c   1.000
_cell.angle_alpha   90.00
_cell.angle_beta   90.00
_cell.angle_gamma   90.00
#
_symmetry.space_group_name_H-M   'P 1'
#
loop_
_entity.id
_entity.type
_entity.pdbx_description
1 polymer ?
#
loop_
_entity_poly.entity_id
_entity_poly.type
_entity_poly.pdbx_seq_one_letter_code
_entity_poly.pdbx_strand_id
1 'polypeptide(L)'
;MKCGGDVMVLVDTSVWIDFFQSPDSFAAAEVEKLVKDHNRVALCGIVMQEILQGIRSKKSYEVVRERLLKFPFVPTNRDTWLLAALLYRELRTKGVTLPSVDVTIAAIAIQNDMALFSRDTHFDSVALYTAMRLYSQA
;
A
#
# COMPACT_ATOMS: atom_id res chain seq x y z
N MET A 1 -12.56 18.54 4.97
CA MET A 1 -11.57 18.39 3.91
C MET A 1 -10.18 18.24 4.52
N LYS A 2 -9.44 17.24 4.09
CA LYS A 2 -8.07 17.02 4.62
C LYS A 2 -7.08 17.92 3.92
N CYS A 3 -6.17 18.54 4.69
CA CYS A 3 -5.03 19.22 4.12
C CYS A 3 -4.08 18.19 3.51
N GLY A 4 -3.26 18.60 2.54
CA GLY A 4 -2.31 17.70 1.88
C GLY A 4 -1.39 16.97 2.86
N GLY A 5 -0.99 17.65 3.97
CA GLY A 5 -0.15 17.06 5.00
C GLY A 5 -0.83 16.00 5.87
N ASP A 6 -2.16 15.94 5.86
CA ASP A 6 -2.92 15.01 6.71
C ASP A 6 -3.39 13.76 5.98
N VAL A 7 -3.12 13.67 4.68
CA VAL A 7 -3.54 12.52 3.88
C VAL A 7 -2.69 11.31 4.24
N MET A 8 -3.36 10.21 4.57
CA MET A 8 -2.71 8.94 4.81
C MET A 8 -2.19 8.35 3.50
N VAL A 9 -1.10 7.62 3.60
CA VAL A 9 -0.46 6.95 2.46
C VAL A 9 -0.50 5.45 2.70
N LEU A 10 -1.14 4.74 1.79
CA LEU A 10 -1.13 3.27 1.82
C LEU A 10 0.20 2.81 1.22
N VAL A 11 0.96 2.06 2.00
CA VAL A 11 2.29 1.61 1.59
C VAL A 11 2.20 0.16 1.11
N ASP A 12 2.67 -0.07 -0.12
CA ASP A 12 2.65 -1.38 -0.74
C ASP A 12 3.76 -2.29 -0.21
N THR A 13 3.59 -3.58 -0.40
CA THR A 13 4.52 -4.63 0.06
C THR A 13 5.96 -4.36 -0.37
N SER A 14 6.18 -3.95 -1.62
CA SER A 14 7.51 -3.69 -2.15
C SER A 14 8.29 -2.65 -1.33
N VAL A 15 7.61 -1.61 -0.90
CA VAL A 15 8.21 -0.53 -0.10
C VAL A 15 8.48 -1.03 1.32
N TRP A 16 7.55 -1.79 1.91
CA TRP A 16 7.75 -2.37 3.24
C TRP A 16 8.95 -3.30 3.27
N ILE A 17 9.14 -4.12 2.24
CA ILE A 17 10.28 -5.01 2.15
C ILE A 17 11.57 -4.21 2.18
N ASP A 18 11.65 -3.11 1.43
CA ASP A 18 12.81 -2.22 1.47
C ASP A 18 13.00 -1.59 2.85
N PHE A 19 11.90 -1.18 3.48
CA PHE A 19 11.95 -0.57 4.81
C PHE A 19 12.59 -1.51 5.83
N PHE A 20 12.28 -2.80 5.77
CA PHE A 20 12.82 -3.78 6.71
C PHE A 20 14.19 -4.34 6.30
N GLN A 21 14.45 -4.50 5.01
CA GLN A 21 15.67 -5.15 4.51
C GLN A 21 16.77 -4.18 4.08
N SER A 22 16.38 -2.98 3.68
CA SER A 22 17.31 -1.99 3.14
C SER A 22 17.06 -0.63 3.81
N PRO A 23 17.48 -0.48 5.09
CA PRO A 23 17.18 0.74 5.86
C PRO A 23 17.76 2.02 5.25
N ASP A 24 18.80 1.90 4.42
CA ASP A 24 19.41 3.04 3.75
C ASP A 24 18.78 3.36 2.40
N SER A 25 17.76 2.63 2.00
CA SER A 25 17.09 2.85 0.72
C SER A 25 16.28 4.14 0.72
N PHE A 26 16.04 4.66 -0.48
CA PHE A 26 15.16 5.81 -0.67
C PHE A 26 13.75 5.54 -0.13
N ALA A 27 13.22 4.35 -0.41
CA ALA A 27 11.89 3.95 0.06
C ALA A 27 11.81 3.94 1.59
N ALA A 28 12.83 3.41 2.27
CA ALA A 28 12.88 3.41 3.73
C ALA A 28 12.90 4.83 4.29
N ALA A 29 13.67 5.73 3.68
CA ALA A 29 13.74 7.14 4.11
C ALA A 29 12.38 7.83 3.96
N GLU A 30 11.65 7.55 2.89
CA GLU A 30 10.33 8.13 2.66
C GLU A 30 9.31 7.62 3.67
N VAL A 31 9.34 6.34 4.01
CA VAL A 31 8.47 5.79 5.05
C VAL A 31 8.75 6.46 6.39
N GLU A 32 10.01 6.65 6.75
CA GLU A 32 10.38 7.32 7.99
C GLU A 32 9.87 8.77 8.03
N LYS A 33 9.93 9.48 6.92
CA LYS A 33 9.39 10.84 6.82
C LYS A 33 7.89 10.85 7.10
N LEU A 34 7.16 9.90 6.51
CA LEU A 34 5.71 9.77 6.71
C LEU A 34 5.38 9.42 8.16
N VAL A 35 6.18 8.57 8.80
CA VAL A 35 5.99 8.21 10.22
C VAL A 35 6.18 9.45 11.10
N LYS A 36 7.21 10.24 10.84
CA LYS A 36 7.48 11.45 11.62
C LYS A 36 6.45 12.54 11.40
N ASP A 37 5.80 12.55 10.23
CA ASP A 37 4.77 13.53 9.88
C ASP A 37 3.39 12.98 10.24
N HIS A 38 3.08 12.96 11.54
CA HIS A 38 1.78 12.52 12.09
C HIS A 38 1.44 11.07 11.78
N ASN A 39 2.45 10.22 11.60
CA ASN A 39 2.28 8.80 11.32
C ASN A 39 1.31 8.55 10.16
N ARG A 40 1.60 9.12 9.01
CA ARG A 40 0.74 9.07 7.83
C ARG A 40 0.81 7.76 7.05
N VAL A 41 1.43 6.75 7.61
CA VAL A 41 1.57 5.42 6.98
C VAL A 41 0.38 4.56 7.32
N ALA A 42 -0.25 3.96 6.31
CA ALA A 42 -1.35 3.03 6.50
C ALA A 42 -0.94 1.63 6.04
N LEU A 43 -1.38 0.63 6.78
CA LEU A 43 -1.15 -0.78 6.52
C LEU A 43 -2.49 -1.47 6.32
N CYS A 44 -2.61 -2.32 5.29
CA CYS A 44 -3.81 -3.13 5.09
C CYS A 44 -3.50 -4.61 5.24
N GLY A 45 -4.56 -5.42 5.41
CA GLY A 45 -4.41 -6.83 5.74
C GLY A 45 -3.66 -7.63 4.71
N ILE A 46 -3.94 -7.43 3.43
CA ILE A 46 -3.29 -8.21 2.37
C ILE A 46 -1.80 -7.89 2.28
N VAL A 47 -1.40 -6.65 2.50
CA VAL A 47 0.01 -6.26 2.53
C VAL A 47 0.70 -6.86 3.75
N MET A 48 0.07 -6.77 4.92
CA MET A 48 0.61 -7.37 6.13
C MET A 48 0.84 -8.88 5.95
N GLN A 49 -0.13 -9.57 5.35
CA GLN A 49 -0.02 -11.00 5.07
C GLN A 49 1.15 -11.30 4.13
N GLU A 50 1.30 -10.54 3.05
CA GLU A 50 2.39 -10.75 2.10
C GLU A 50 3.76 -10.57 2.73
N ILE A 51 3.90 -9.56 3.57
CA ILE A 51 5.17 -9.30 4.27
C ILE A 51 5.51 -10.48 5.19
N LEU A 52 4.56 -10.84 6.04
CA LEU A 52 4.81 -11.82 7.10
C LEU A 52 4.98 -13.24 6.57
N GLN A 53 4.19 -13.63 5.56
CA GLN A 53 4.28 -14.99 5.02
C GLN A 53 5.60 -15.23 4.30
N GLY A 54 6.29 -14.17 3.87
CA GLY A 54 7.59 -14.28 3.18
C GLY A 54 8.78 -14.43 4.12
N ILE A 55 8.59 -14.26 5.43
CA ILE A 55 9.69 -14.31 6.41
C ILE A 55 9.85 -15.75 6.91
N ARG A 56 11.06 -16.30 6.75
CA ARG A 56 11.33 -17.69 7.14
C ARG A 56 11.73 -17.83 8.61
N SER A 57 12.55 -16.93 9.11
CA SER A 57 13.07 -16.99 10.49
C SER A 57 11.96 -16.60 11.46
N LYS A 58 11.72 -17.44 12.48
CA LYS A 58 10.73 -17.14 13.51
C LYS A 58 11.06 -15.85 14.24
N LYS A 59 12.33 -15.62 14.52
CA LYS A 59 12.79 -14.41 15.22
C LYS A 59 12.49 -13.15 14.38
N SER A 60 12.83 -13.17 13.10
CA SER A 60 12.55 -12.05 12.21
C SER A 60 11.06 -11.82 12.04
N TYR A 61 10.29 -12.90 11.94
CA TYR A 61 8.83 -12.82 11.87
C TYR A 61 8.25 -12.08 13.08
N GLU A 62 8.67 -12.43 14.28
CA GLU A 62 8.16 -11.80 15.49
C GLU A 62 8.54 -10.31 15.57
N VAL A 63 9.78 -9.98 15.20
CA VAL A 63 10.24 -8.59 15.21
C VAL A 63 9.43 -7.74 14.22
N VAL A 64 9.27 -8.21 13.00
CA VAL A 64 8.52 -7.48 11.97
C VAL A 64 7.05 -7.38 12.33
N ARG A 65 6.46 -8.47 12.82
CA ARG A 65 5.08 -8.49 13.27
C ARG A 65 4.82 -7.41 14.34
N GLU A 66 5.68 -7.33 15.36
CA GLU A 66 5.52 -6.32 16.41
C GLU A 66 5.62 -4.90 15.88
N ARG A 67 6.50 -4.67 14.92
CA ARG A 67 6.63 -3.35 14.30
C ARG A 67 5.42 -3.00 13.45
N LEU A 68 4.90 -3.96 12.67
CA LEU A 68 3.73 -3.72 11.83
C LEU A 68 2.48 -3.40 12.65
N LEU A 69 2.33 -4.01 13.83
CA LEU A 69 1.17 -3.77 14.68
C LEU A 69 1.07 -2.34 15.19
N LYS A 70 2.14 -1.56 15.10
CA LYS A 70 2.17 -0.17 15.55
C LYS A 70 1.68 0.83 14.51
N PHE A 71 1.48 0.40 13.28
CA PHE A 71 1.05 1.31 12.21
C PHE A 71 -0.48 1.36 12.11
N PRO A 72 -1.05 2.49 11.70
CA PRO A 72 -2.48 2.57 11.43
C PRO A 72 -2.93 1.49 10.46
N PHE A 73 -3.99 0.79 10.80
CA PHE A 73 -4.49 -0.32 10.02
C PHE A 73 -5.79 0.04 9.32
N VAL A 74 -5.88 -0.25 8.02
CA VAL A 74 -7.06 0.01 7.20
C VAL A 74 -7.83 -1.29 7.03
N PRO A 75 -9.03 -1.41 7.61
CA PRO A 75 -9.83 -2.62 7.44
C PRO A 75 -10.45 -2.68 6.05
N THR A 76 -10.84 -3.88 5.64
CA THR A 76 -11.61 -4.11 4.42
C THR A 76 -13.04 -4.52 4.79
N ASN A 77 -13.95 -4.34 3.83
CA ASN A 77 -15.33 -4.76 3.99
C ASN A 77 -15.85 -5.30 2.64
N ARG A 78 -17.13 -5.63 2.59
CA ARG A 78 -17.74 -6.16 1.37
C ARG A 78 -17.55 -5.23 0.18
N ASP A 79 -17.69 -3.92 0.39
CA ASP A 79 -17.56 -2.93 -0.68
C ASP A 79 -16.14 -2.89 -1.26
N THR A 80 -15.13 -3.20 -0.46
CA THR A 80 -13.75 -3.30 -0.95
C THR A 80 -13.64 -4.35 -2.05
N TRP A 81 -14.25 -5.51 -1.83
CA TRP A 81 -14.17 -6.61 -2.79
C TRP A 81 -14.98 -6.34 -4.03
N LEU A 82 -16.14 -5.69 -3.89
CA LEU A 82 -16.94 -5.27 -5.04
C LEU A 82 -16.19 -4.25 -5.89
N LEU A 83 -15.53 -3.29 -5.25
CA LEU A 83 -14.73 -2.30 -5.96
C LEU A 83 -13.53 -2.94 -6.65
N ALA A 84 -12.84 -3.86 -5.98
CA ALA A 84 -11.68 -4.54 -6.57
C ALA A 84 -12.10 -5.32 -7.83
N ALA A 85 -13.22 -6.02 -7.78
CA ALA A 85 -13.73 -6.75 -8.93
C ALA A 85 -14.06 -5.82 -10.09
N LEU A 86 -14.71 -4.70 -9.80
CA LEU A 86 -15.07 -3.70 -10.81
C LEU A 86 -13.81 -3.10 -11.46
N LEU A 87 -12.82 -2.73 -10.64
CA LEU A 87 -11.56 -2.19 -11.15
C LEU A 87 -10.86 -3.18 -12.06
N TYR A 88 -10.79 -4.44 -11.67
CA TYR A 88 -10.17 -5.47 -12.49
C TYR A 88 -10.83 -5.52 -13.87
N ARG A 89 -12.16 -5.52 -13.90
CA ARG A 89 -12.93 -5.57 -15.15
C ARG A 89 -12.68 -4.34 -16.02
N GLU A 90 -12.73 -3.15 -15.42
CA GLU A 90 -12.54 -1.89 -16.16
C GLU A 90 -11.13 -1.77 -16.71
N LEU A 91 -10.11 -2.10 -15.91
CA LEU A 91 -8.73 -2.07 -16.37
C LEU A 91 -8.50 -3.02 -17.53
N ARG A 92 -9.11 -4.21 -17.46
CA ARG A 92 -9.01 -5.18 -18.55
C ARG A 92 -9.56 -4.64 -19.86
N THR A 93 -10.63 -3.86 -19.85
CA THR A 93 -11.15 -3.22 -21.05
C THR A 93 -10.17 -2.22 -21.66
N LYS A 94 -9.23 -1.72 -20.86
CA LYS A 94 -8.17 -0.80 -21.30
C LYS A 94 -6.88 -1.55 -21.66
N GLY A 95 -6.92 -2.87 -21.69
CA GLY A 95 -5.75 -3.68 -21.98
C GLY A 95 -4.80 -3.87 -20.80
N VAL A 96 -5.25 -3.54 -19.58
CA VAL A 96 -4.44 -3.67 -18.37
C VAL A 96 -4.93 -4.84 -17.54
N THR A 97 -4.05 -5.82 -17.34
CA THR A 97 -4.34 -6.99 -16.49
C THR A 97 -3.33 -7.03 -15.36
N LEU A 98 -3.82 -6.97 -14.13
CA LEU A 98 -3.00 -6.98 -12.92
C LEU A 98 -3.36 -8.18 -12.06
N PRO A 99 -2.41 -8.65 -11.22
CA PRO A 99 -2.76 -9.64 -10.19
C PRO A 99 -3.88 -9.13 -9.29
N SER A 100 -4.71 -10.04 -8.79
CA SER A 100 -5.82 -9.69 -7.90
C SER A 100 -5.37 -8.95 -6.65
N VAL A 101 -4.20 -9.29 -6.12
CA VAL A 101 -3.63 -8.59 -4.95
C VAL A 101 -3.43 -7.11 -5.24
N ASP A 102 -2.86 -6.78 -6.40
CA ASP A 102 -2.58 -5.39 -6.77
C ASP A 102 -3.86 -4.59 -6.95
N VAL A 103 -4.86 -5.18 -7.59
CA VAL A 103 -6.15 -4.52 -7.78
C VAL A 103 -6.86 -4.31 -6.43
N THR A 104 -6.71 -5.26 -5.51
CA THR A 104 -7.25 -5.13 -4.16
C THR A 104 -6.60 -3.97 -3.41
N ILE A 105 -5.28 -3.84 -3.50
CA ILE A 105 -4.55 -2.74 -2.87
C ILE A 105 -5.03 -1.40 -3.45
N ALA A 106 -5.18 -1.32 -4.77
CA ALA A 106 -5.70 -0.13 -5.44
C ALA A 106 -7.12 0.22 -4.95
N ALA A 107 -7.97 -0.79 -4.81
CA ALA A 107 -9.34 -0.59 -4.30
C ALA A 107 -9.34 -0.03 -2.89
N ILE A 108 -8.48 -0.52 -2.02
CA ILE A 108 -8.35 -0.03 -0.64
C ILE A 108 -7.92 1.44 -0.64
N ALA A 109 -6.94 1.79 -1.46
CA ALA A 109 -6.47 3.17 -1.58
C ALA A 109 -7.59 4.11 -2.04
N ILE A 110 -8.33 3.71 -3.07
CA ILE A 110 -9.44 4.50 -3.60
C ILE A 110 -10.56 4.64 -2.56
N GLN A 111 -10.96 3.54 -1.95
CA GLN A 111 -12.07 3.51 -0.99
C GLN A 111 -11.79 4.42 0.21
N ASN A 112 -10.56 4.54 0.61
CA ASN A 112 -10.16 5.32 1.79
C ASN A 112 -9.52 6.68 1.44
N ASP A 113 -9.56 7.07 0.17
CA ASP A 113 -9.00 8.33 -0.32
C ASP A 113 -7.54 8.51 0.11
N MET A 114 -6.76 7.46 -0.08
CA MET A 114 -5.32 7.46 0.24
C MET A 114 -4.50 7.42 -1.04
N ALA A 115 -3.32 8.07 -1.01
CA ALA A 115 -2.33 7.86 -2.05
C ALA A 115 -1.64 6.50 -1.83
N LEU A 116 -1.22 5.86 -2.89
CA LEU A 116 -0.49 4.60 -2.82
C LEU A 116 1.00 4.84 -3.04
N PHE A 117 1.83 4.33 -2.14
CA PHE A 117 3.28 4.34 -2.28
C PHE A 117 3.75 2.94 -2.63
N SER A 118 4.24 2.76 -3.85
CA SER A 118 4.74 1.49 -4.36
C SER A 118 5.99 1.72 -5.20
N ARG A 119 6.86 0.72 -5.24
CA ARG A 119 7.97 0.67 -6.20
C ARG A 119 7.59 -0.04 -7.49
N ASP A 120 6.40 -0.60 -7.53
CA ASP A 120 5.95 -1.39 -8.68
C ASP A 120 5.29 -0.50 -9.72
N THR A 121 5.85 -0.48 -10.92
CA THR A 121 5.33 0.34 -12.02
C THR A 121 3.96 -0.13 -12.53
N HIS A 122 3.49 -1.31 -12.13
CA HIS A 122 2.14 -1.78 -12.48
C HIS A 122 1.07 -0.77 -12.08
N PHE A 123 1.29 -0.04 -11.00
CA PHE A 123 0.29 0.92 -10.49
C PHE A 123 0.21 2.20 -11.32
N ASP A 124 1.17 2.47 -12.20
CA ASP A 124 1.12 3.63 -13.08
C ASP A 124 -0.11 3.56 -13.99
N SER A 125 -0.40 2.38 -14.54
CA SER A 125 -1.58 2.18 -15.38
C SER A 125 -2.88 2.36 -14.59
N VAL A 126 -2.89 1.91 -13.33
CA VAL A 126 -4.05 2.08 -12.46
C VAL A 126 -4.32 3.56 -12.23
N ALA A 127 -3.29 4.34 -11.93
CA ALA A 127 -3.43 5.78 -11.71
C ALA A 127 -3.89 6.49 -12.97
N LEU A 128 -3.49 6.00 -14.14
CA LEU A 128 -3.89 6.60 -15.42
C LEU A 128 -5.39 6.44 -15.70
N TYR A 129 -5.97 5.28 -15.37
CA TYR A 129 -7.33 4.92 -15.76
C TYR A 129 -8.35 4.94 -14.62
N THR A 130 -7.95 5.25 -13.40
CA THR A 130 -8.84 5.22 -12.24
C THR A 130 -8.64 6.45 -11.35
N ALA A 131 -9.41 6.53 -10.28
CA ALA A 131 -9.30 7.60 -9.29
C ALA A 131 -8.11 7.41 -8.33
N MET A 132 -7.38 6.30 -8.42
CA MET A 132 -6.24 6.05 -7.55
C MET A 132 -5.13 7.07 -7.80
N ARG A 133 -4.53 7.56 -6.71
CA ARG A 133 -3.41 8.49 -6.76
C ARG A 133 -2.14 7.83 -6.27
N LEU A 134 -1.04 8.10 -6.94
CA LEU A 134 0.27 7.67 -6.48
C LEU A 134 0.86 8.70 -5.51
N TYR A 135 1.54 8.21 -4.48
CA TYR A 135 2.29 9.07 -3.58
C TYR A 135 3.44 9.72 -4.34
N SER A 136 3.53 11.04 -4.24
CA SER A 136 4.58 11.82 -4.88
C SER A 136 5.42 12.52 -3.82
N GLN A 137 6.72 12.36 -3.91
CA GLN A 137 7.67 13.07 -3.06
C GLN A 137 7.92 14.43 -3.72
N ALA A 138 7.32 15.43 -3.17
CA ALA A 138 7.57 16.78 -3.66
C ALA A 138 8.83 17.36 -3.02
#